data_3f6bb918d491fb1f4df5c8384d85f911
#
_entry.id   3f6bb918d491fb1f4df5c8384d85f911
#
_cell.length_a   1.000
_cell.length_b   1.000
_cell.length_c   1.000
_cell.angle_alpha   90.00
_cell.angle_beta   90.00
_cell.angle_gamma   90.00
#
_symmetry.space_group_name_H-M   'P 1'
#
loop_
_entity.id
_entity.type
_entity.pdbx_description
1 polymer ?
#
loop_
_entity_poly.entity_id
_entity_poly.type
_entity_poly.pdbx_seq_one_letter_code
_entity_poly.pdbx_strand_id
1 'polypeptide(L)'
;MQDKLKELLAIRDGNLSMKEARKFGIAATTVQRLVNKGKLIKVDRGYYVEDGHGIDDLFWLQQRFSRGIFSHETTLDIYQLSTNMPKFIHLTFPHGYNVDRSITKEQQLQFHFVKKEVYELGKVEGTSFQGNPITMYDKERTLCDIWNPRYEIEYEMKLAALKEYMEDSLRDPSKLRDYMTKLHVEKEMKYHMQSLY
;
A
#
# COMPACT_ATOMS: atom_id res chain seq x y z
N MET A 1 -4.92 21.77 -22.88
CA MET A 1 -5.33 21.68 -21.46
C MET A 1 -6.30 20.53 -21.18
N GLN A 2 -7.36 20.35 -22.01
CA GLN A 2 -8.25 19.17 -21.94
C GLN A 2 -7.51 17.86 -22.24
N ASP A 3 -6.55 17.87 -23.15
CA ASP A 3 -5.78 16.68 -23.54
C ASP A 3 -4.92 16.13 -22.39
N LYS A 4 -4.25 17.03 -21.64
CA LYS A 4 -3.45 16.62 -20.45
C LYS A 4 -4.29 15.96 -19.37
N LEU A 5 -5.52 16.42 -19.17
CA LEU A 5 -6.42 15.80 -18.19
C LEU A 5 -6.91 14.44 -18.69
N LYS A 6 -7.25 14.31 -19.95
CA LYS A 6 -7.62 13.02 -20.54
C LYS A 6 -6.46 12.01 -20.48
N GLU A 7 -5.27 12.49 -20.80
CA GLU A 7 -4.05 11.66 -20.67
C GLU A 7 -3.84 11.19 -19.21
N LEU A 8 -3.95 12.10 -18.23
CA LEU A 8 -3.82 11.74 -16.82
C LEU A 8 -4.91 10.75 -16.37
N LEU A 9 -6.16 10.96 -16.76
CA LEU A 9 -7.26 10.03 -16.45
C LEU A 9 -7.03 8.66 -17.09
N ALA A 10 -6.57 8.61 -18.34
CA ALA A 10 -6.26 7.35 -19.01
C ALA A 10 -5.11 6.58 -18.32
N ILE A 11 -4.05 7.28 -17.90
CA ILE A 11 -2.93 6.67 -17.17
C ILE A 11 -3.35 6.17 -15.76
N ARG A 12 -4.39 6.77 -15.17
CA ARG A 12 -4.85 6.50 -13.79
C ARG A 12 -6.15 5.69 -13.72
N ASP A 13 -6.54 5.09 -14.81
CA ASP A 13 -7.79 4.33 -14.91
C ASP A 13 -9.00 5.13 -14.37
N GLY A 14 -9.14 6.37 -14.86
CA GLY A 14 -10.20 7.29 -14.44
C GLY A 14 -10.03 7.94 -13.08
N ASN A 15 -8.99 7.59 -12.31
CA ASN A 15 -8.77 8.13 -10.95
C ASN A 15 -7.93 9.42 -10.99
N LEU A 16 -8.30 10.43 -10.22
CA LEU A 16 -7.67 11.75 -10.24
C LEU A 16 -7.44 12.32 -8.85
N SER A 17 -6.19 12.54 -8.50
CA SER A 17 -5.87 13.35 -7.33
C SER A 17 -5.59 14.81 -7.72
N MET A 18 -6.07 15.78 -6.93
CA MET A 18 -5.77 17.20 -7.15
C MET A 18 -4.29 17.51 -7.01
N LYS A 19 -3.54 16.73 -6.25
CA LYS A 19 -2.09 16.85 -6.11
C LYS A 19 -1.38 16.57 -7.44
N GLU A 20 -1.77 15.49 -8.13
CA GLU A 20 -1.24 15.17 -9.46
C GLU A 20 -1.75 16.15 -10.51
N ALA A 21 -3.06 16.44 -10.53
CA ALA A 21 -3.65 17.39 -11.46
C ALA A 21 -2.88 18.73 -11.48
N ARG A 22 -2.52 19.24 -10.31
CA ARG A 22 -1.70 20.47 -10.18
C ARG A 22 -0.29 20.30 -10.78
N LYS A 23 0.37 19.15 -10.58
CA LYS A 23 1.68 18.87 -11.19
C LYS A 23 1.62 18.85 -12.72
N PHE A 24 0.50 18.39 -13.28
CA PHE A 24 0.23 18.42 -14.73
C PHE A 24 -0.27 19.78 -15.24
N GLY A 25 -0.34 20.80 -14.38
CA GLY A 25 -0.81 22.14 -14.73
C GLY A 25 -2.32 22.24 -14.94
N ILE A 26 -3.09 21.31 -14.36
CA ILE A 26 -4.56 21.29 -14.44
C ILE A 26 -5.12 22.13 -13.30
N ALA A 27 -5.87 23.19 -13.64
CA ALA A 27 -6.48 24.08 -12.67
C ALA A 27 -7.66 23.42 -11.94
N ALA A 28 -7.84 23.72 -10.66
CA ALA A 28 -8.96 23.22 -9.86
C ALA A 28 -10.33 23.61 -10.45
N THR A 29 -10.42 24.79 -11.07
CA THR A 29 -11.63 25.23 -11.78
C THR A 29 -12.02 24.33 -12.96
N THR A 30 -11.03 23.73 -13.65
CA THR A 30 -11.27 22.76 -14.72
C THR A 30 -11.88 21.48 -14.16
N VAL A 31 -11.33 20.97 -13.05
CA VAL A 31 -11.86 19.77 -12.36
C VAL A 31 -13.29 20.04 -11.87
N GLN A 32 -13.49 21.18 -11.19
CA GLN A 32 -14.84 21.56 -10.70
C GLN A 32 -15.87 21.69 -11.82
N ARG A 33 -15.49 22.22 -12.97
CA ARG A 33 -16.39 22.30 -14.14
C ARG A 33 -16.79 20.91 -14.65
N LEU A 34 -15.89 19.91 -14.58
CA LEU A 34 -16.18 18.54 -14.98
C LEU A 34 -17.07 17.83 -13.95
N VAL A 35 -16.87 18.09 -12.66
CA VAL A 35 -17.78 17.64 -11.61
C VAL A 35 -19.20 18.19 -11.84
N ASN A 36 -19.33 19.51 -12.11
CA ASN A 36 -20.64 20.12 -12.39
C ASN A 36 -21.32 19.58 -13.66
N LYS A 37 -20.54 19.02 -14.59
CA LYS A 37 -21.05 18.38 -15.81
C LYS A 37 -21.31 16.87 -15.64
N GLY A 38 -21.13 16.31 -14.45
CA GLY A 38 -21.28 14.89 -14.17
C GLY A 38 -20.21 13.99 -14.83
N LYS A 39 -19.11 14.55 -15.34
CA LYS A 39 -18.02 13.77 -15.94
C LYS A 39 -16.98 13.29 -14.94
N LEU A 40 -16.91 13.93 -13.79
CA LEU A 40 -16.10 13.51 -12.65
C LEU A 40 -16.99 13.44 -11.42
N ILE A 41 -16.84 12.40 -10.64
CA ILE A 41 -17.49 12.21 -9.35
C ILE A 41 -16.47 12.53 -8.25
N LYS A 42 -16.84 13.41 -7.33
CA LYS A 42 -16.01 13.69 -6.16
C LYS A 42 -16.17 12.58 -5.12
N VAL A 43 -15.11 11.83 -4.85
CA VAL A 43 -15.10 10.74 -3.86
C VAL A 43 -14.70 11.27 -2.48
N ASP A 44 -13.65 12.11 -2.43
CA ASP A 44 -13.14 12.67 -1.18
C ASP A 44 -12.53 14.07 -1.44
N ARG A 45 -12.03 14.70 -0.39
CA ARG A 45 -11.32 15.99 -0.52
C ARG A 45 -10.09 15.88 -1.42
N GLY A 46 -10.22 16.42 -2.63
CA GLY A 46 -9.14 16.42 -3.61
C GLY A 46 -8.92 15.11 -4.34
N TYR A 47 -9.90 14.20 -4.27
CA TYR A 47 -9.90 12.95 -5.02
C TYR A 47 -11.20 12.78 -5.82
N TYR A 48 -11.09 12.39 -7.07
CA TYR A 48 -12.17 12.30 -8.04
C TYR A 48 -12.01 11.05 -8.89
N VAL A 49 -13.12 10.56 -9.42
CA VAL A 49 -13.16 9.44 -10.36
C VAL A 49 -13.98 9.84 -11.58
N GLU A 50 -13.54 9.46 -12.77
CA GLU A 50 -14.27 9.66 -14.00
C GLU A 50 -15.56 8.82 -14.00
N ASP A 51 -16.66 9.40 -14.47
CA ASP A 51 -17.94 8.70 -14.55
C ASP A 51 -17.81 7.39 -15.35
N GLY A 52 -18.31 6.31 -14.79
CA GLY A 52 -18.18 4.95 -15.33
C GLY A 52 -16.92 4.17 -14.92
N HIS A 53 -15.98 4.77 -14.17
CA HIS A 53 -14.80 4.07 -13.64
C HIS A 53 -14.96 3.72 -12.15
N GLY A 54 -14.24 2.69 -11.70
CA GLY A 54 -14.16 2.30 -10.29
C GLY A 54 -13.19 3.15 -9.48
N ILE A 55 -13.41 3.21 -8.17
CA ILE A 55 -12.46 3.82 -7.23
C ILE A 55 -11.28 2.86 -7.05
N ASP A 56 -10.07 3.37 -7.21
CA ASP A 56 -8.87 2.69 -6.76
C ASP A 56 -8.63 2.98 -5.28
N ASP A 57 -9.09 2.08 -4.41
CA ASP A 57 -9.08 2.28 -2.97
C ASP A 57 -7.66 2.47 -2.42
N LEU A 58 -6.67 1.71 -2.91
CA LEU A 58 -5.29 1.85 -2.45
C LEU A 58 -4.70 3.19 -2.89
N PHE A 59 -4.94 3.60 -4.13
CA PHE A 59 -4.47 4.90 -4.62
C PHE A 59 -5.16 6.06 -3.90
N TRP A 60 -6.47 5.97 -3.68
CA TRP A 60 -7.23 6.94 -2.89
C TRP A 60 -6.67 7.06 -1.46
N LEU A 61 -6.50 5.92 -0.77
CA LEU A 61 -5.94 5.91 0.58
C LEU A 61 -4.52 6.48 0.62
N GLN A 62 -3.69 6.21 -0.41
CA GLN A 62 -2.36 6.83 -0.53
C GLN A 62 -2.44 8.35 -0.66
N GLN A 63 -3.43 8.89 -1.36
CA GLN A 63 -3.60 10.34 -1.47
C GLN A 63 -4.05 10.94 -0.13
N ARG A 64 -4.93 10.26 0.60
CA ARG A 64 -5.41 10.67 1.91
C ARG A 64 -4.33 10.55 2.99
N PHE A 65 -3.62 9.45 2.99
CA PHE A 65 -2.57 9.10 3.94
C PHE A 65 -1.18 9.18 3.30
N SER A 66 -0.76 10.37 2.88
CA SER A 66 0.46 10.57 2.09
C SER A 66 1.77 10.09 2.77
N ARG A 67 1.74 9.86 4.09
CA ARG A 67 2.83 9.24 4.86
C ARG A 67 2.54 7.78 5.24
N GLY A 68 1.41 7.23 4.86
CA GLY A 68 1.12 5.82 5.04
C GLY A 68 1.94 4.97 4.07
N ILE A 69 2.55 3.90 4.56
CA ILE A 69 3.20 2.88 3.74
C ILE A 69 2.34 1.63 3.85
N PHE A 70 1.83 1.10 2.74
CA PHE A 70 1.12 -0.17 2.75
C PHE A 70 2.02 -1.28 3.25
N SER A 71 1.50 -2.18 4.09
CA SER A 71 2.29 -3.13 4.87
C SER A 71 1.50 -4.39 5.24
N HIS A 72 2.17 -5.35 5.87
CA HIS A 72 1.56 -6.57 6.44
C HIS A 72 0.71 -7.34 5.41
N GLU A 73 -0.53 -7.71 5.77
CA GLU A 73 -1.42 -8.50 4.92
C GLU A 73 -1.77 -7.79 3.60
N THR A 74 -1.87 -6.46 3.57
CA THR A 74 -2.12 -5.71 2.34
C THR A 74 -1.01 -5.89 1.32
N THR A 75 0.24 -5.84 1.77
CA THR A 75 1.39 -6.05 0.86
C THR A 75 1.58 -7.53 0.49
N LEU A 76 1.21 -8.47 1.36
CA LEU A 76 1.15 -9.88 0.98
C LEU A 76 0.19 -10.12 -0.19
N ASP A 77 -0.98 -9.48 -0.15
CA ASP A 77 -1.98 -9.56 -1.20
C ASP A 77 -1.49 -8.93 -2.51
N ILE A 78 -0.91 -7.71 -2.44
CA ILE A 78 -0.32 -7.03 -3.60
C ILE A 78 0.78 -7.88 -4.25
N TYR A 79 1.63 -8.54 -3.46
CA TYR A 79 2.70 -9.40 -3.96
C TYR A 79 2.23 -10.83 -4.31
N GLN A 80 0.95 -11.14 -4.08
CA GLN A 80 0.39 -12.48 -4.28
C GLN A 80 1.10 -13.56 -3.46
N LEU A 81 1.61 -13.20 -2.27
CA LEU A 81 2.23 -14.10 -1.31
C LEU A 81 1.20 -14.73 -0.35
N SER A 82 -0.08 -14.46 -0.53
CA SER A 82 -1.19 -15.03 0.24
C SER A 82 -2.37 -15.29 -0.68
N THR A 83 -3.09 -16.37 -0.42
CA THR A 83 -4.36 -16.69 -1.10
C THR A 83 -5.57 -16.09 -0.36
N ASN A 84 -5.38 -15.59 0.84
CA ASN A 84 -6.43 -15.03 1.66
C ASN A 84 -6.51 -13.52 1.47
N MET A 85 -7.71 -13.00 1.19
CA MET A 85 -7.92 -11.56 1.16
C MET A 85 -7.79 -10.98 2.58
N PRO A 86 -7.03 -9.88 2.74
CA PRO A 86 -6.89 -9.24 4.04
C PRO A 86 -8.23 -8.66 4.53
N LYS A 87 -8.53 -8.83 5.82
CA LYS A 87 -9.72 -8.23 6.45
C LYS A 87 -9.58 -6.71 6.60
N PHE A 88 -8.35 -6.23 6.71
CA PHE A 88 -8.02 -4.83 6.92
C PHE A 88 -6.99 -4.37 5.90
N ILE A 89 -7.07 -3.11 5.52
CA ILE A 89 -6.00 -2.44 4.79
C ILE A 89 -4.98 -1.92 5.81
N HIS A 90 -3.77 -2.42 5.75
CA HIS A 90 -2.69 -2.11 6.70
C HIS A 90 -1.83 -0.97 6.20
N LEU A 91 -1.66 0.06 7.03
CA LEU A 91 -0.79 1.21 6.78
C LEU A 91 0.15 1.44 7.95
N THR A 92 1.44 1.57 7.66
CA THR A 92 2.47 1.89 8.66
C THR A 92 2.88 3.36 8.58
N PHE A 93 3.00 3.99 9.75
CA PHE A 93 3.38 5.39 9.94
C PHE A 93 4.59 5.51 10.88
N PRO A 94 5.35 6.61 10.81
CA PRO A 94 6.38 6.87 11.81
C PRO A 94 5.75 7.27 13.15
N HIS A 95 6.39 6.91 14.27
CA HIS A 95 5.96 7.33 15.61
C HIS A 95 5.80 8.86 15.67
N GLY A 96 4.81 9.31 16.40
CA GLY A 96 4.49 10.72 16.57
C GLY A 96 3.71 11.35 15.40
N TYR A 97 3.46 10.61 14.33
CA TYR A 97 2.59 11.09 13.25
C TYR A 97 1.11 11.02 13.69
N ASN A 98 0.43 12.15 13.63
CA ASN A 98 -1.00 12.22 13.93
C ASN A 98 -1.82 11.87 12.68
N VAL A 99 -2.46 10.71 12.70
CA VAL A 99 -3.29 10.20 11.59
C VAL A 99 -4.74 10.54 11.83
N ASP A 100 -5.42 11.06 10.81
CA ASP A 100 -6.87 11.16 10.81
C ASP A 100 -7.51 9.76 10.80
N ARG A 101 -8.26 9.46 11.86
CA ARG A 101 -8.90 8.16 12.07
C ARG A 101 -10.39 8.14 11.70
N SER A 102 -10.90 9.21 11.13
CA SER A 102 -12.34 9.38 10.86
C SER A 102 -12.96 8.27 10.03
N ILE A 103 -12.18 7.71 9.08
CA ILE A 103 -12.65 6.64 8.16
C ILE A 103 -12.14 5.23 8.52
N THR A 104 -11.43 5.07 9.63
CA THR A 104 -10.74 3.82 9.98
C THR A 104 -11.68 2.61 10.05
N LYS A 105 -12.86 2.78 10.66
CA LYS A 105 -13.84 1.69 10.80
C LYS A 105 -14.55 1.40 9.48
N GLU A 106 -14.99 2.43 8.79
CA GLU A 106 -15.74 2.32 7.54
C GLU A 106 -14.89 1.66 6.44
N GLN A 107 -13.61 2.01 6.37
CA GLN A 107 -12.67 1.49 5.37
C GLN A 107 -11.85 0.29 5.88
N GLN A 108 -12.18 -0.26 7.04
CA GLN A 108 -11.47 -1.40 7.63
C GLN A 108 -9.94 -1.20 7.65
N LEU A 109 -9.47 -0.03 8.16
CA LEU A 109 -8.05 0.30 8.20
C LEU A 109 -7.39 -0.14 9.50
N GLN A 110 -6.21 -0.73 9.39
CA GLN A 110 -5.33 -1.06 10.51
C GLN A 110 -4.06 -0.21 10.43
N PHE A 111 -3.80 0.61 11.47
CA PHE A 111 -2.64 1.49 11.52
C PHE A 111 -1.56 0.96 12.44
N HIS A 112 -0.34 0.92 11.93
CA HIS A 112 0.86 0.53 12.66
C HIS A 112 1.79 1.74 12.81
N PHE A 113 2.48 1.82 13.95
CA PHE A 113 3.40 2.93 14.24
C PHE A 113 4.75 2.36 14.64
N VAL A 114 5.80 2.80 13.94
CA VAL A 114 7.17 2.33 14.13
C VAL A 114 8.15 3.49 14.26
N LYS A 115 9.34 3.23 14.80
CA LYS A 115 10.43 4.23 14.87
C LYS A 115 10.83 4.63 13.43
N LYS A 116 11.39 5.85 13.29
CA LYS A 116 11.73 6.43 11.98
C LYS A 116 12.69 5.54 11.18
N GLU A 117 13.68 4.95 11.82
CA GLU A 117 14.66 4.07 11.18
C GLU A 117 13.99 2.80 10.62
N VAL A 118 13.05 2.25 11.38
CA VAL A 118 12.26 1.08 10.98
C VAL A 118 11.23 1.44 9.90
N TYR A 119 10.70 2.67 9.91
CA TYR A 119 9.73 3.15 8.94
C TYR A 119 10.32 3.28 7.53
N GLU A 120 11.58 3.71 7.39
CA GLU A 120 12.23 3.86 6.07
C GLU A 120 12.79 2.53 5.53
N LEU A 121 12.94 1.51 6.39
CA LEU A 121 13.51 0.21 5.99
C LEU A 121 12.55 -0.55 5.08
N GLY A 122 12.96 -0.89 3.88
CA GLY A 122 12.19 -1.68 2.91
C GLY A 122 11.08 -0.89 2.18
N LYS A 123 11.05 0.44 2.32
CA LYS A 123 10.10 1.31 1.63
C LYS A 123 10.41 1.37 0.13
N VAL A 124 9.41 1.08 -0.69
CA VAL A 124 9.49 1.11 -2.16
C VAL A 124 8.28 1.80 -2.78
N GLU A 125 8.43 2.25 -4.02
CA GLU A 125 7.30 2.59 -4.86
C GLU A 125 6.77 1.30 -5.51
N GLY A 126 5.47 1.10 -5.47
CA GLY A 126 4.76 0.00 -6.08
C GLY A 126 3.50 0.49 -6.78
N THR A 127 2.65 -0.45 -7.16
CA THR A 127 1.38 -0.14 -7.82
C THR A 127 0.21 -0.79 -7.10
N SER A 128 -0.95 -0.12 -7.13
CA SER A 128 -2.22 -0.72 -6.74
C SER A 128 -2.63 -1.81 -7.73
N PHE A 129 -3.72 -2.52 -7.46
CA PHE A 129 -4.28 -3.51 -8.39
C PHE A 129 -4.73 -2.91 -9.73
N GLN A 130 -5.04 -1.61 -9.77
CA GLN A 130 -5.38 -0.86 -10.98
C GLN A 130 -4.16 -0.17 -11.63
N GLY A 131 -2.94 -0.47 -11.15
CA GLY A 131 -1.69 0.05 -11.70
C GLY A 131 -1.32 1.48 -11.26
N ASN A 132 -2.05 2.08 -10.30
CA ASN A 132 -1.75 3.41 -9.80
C ASN A 132 -0.60 3.39 -8.78
N PRO A 133 0.24 4.45 -8.72
CA PRO A 133 1.42 4.46 -7.85
C PRO A 133 1.04 4.57 -6.37
N ILE A 134 1.60 3.69 -5.58
CA ILE A 134 1.48 3.67 -4.12
C ILE A 134 2.85 3.50 -3.48
N THR A 135 2.95 3.82 -2.20
CA THR A 135 4.13 3.54 -1.38
C THR A 135 3.87 2.33 -0.51
N MET A 136 4.72 1.33 -0.59
CA MET A 136 4.55 0.06 0.12
C MET A 136 5.89 -0.47 0.63
N TYR A 137 5.87 -1.48 1.48
CA TYR A 137 7.07 -2.21 1.82
C TYR A 137 7.37 -3.30 0.79
N ASP A 138 8.67 -3.60 0.62
CA ASP A 138 9.11 -4.70 -0.22
C ASP A 138 8.77 -6.09 0.39
N LYS A 139 8.97 -7.16 -0.39
CA LYS A 139 8.62 -8.53 0.01
C LYS A 139 9.31 -8.96 1.29
N GLU A 140 10.60 -8.69 1.41
CA GLU A 140 11.41 -9.10 2.55
C GLU A 140 11.00 -8.38 3.83
N ARG A 141 10.70 -7.08 3.72
CA ARG A 141 10.17 -6.32 4.85
C ARG A 141 8.78 -6.80 5.24
N THR A 142 7.92 -7.05 4.27
CA THR A 142 6.56 -7.56 4.49
C THR A 142 6.58 -8.89 5.25
N LEU A 143 7.45 -9.82 4.83
CA LEU A 143 7.64 -11.08 5.57
C LEU A 143 8.06 -10.84 7.02
N CYS A 144 9.06 -10.00 7.24
CA CYS A 144 9.50 -9.70 8.61
C CYS A 144 8.38 -9.08 9.46
N ASP A 145 7.54 -8.22 8.87
CA ASP A 145 6.43 -7.60 9.60
C ASP A 145 5.38 -8.64 10.03
N ILE A 146 4.99 -9.57 9.16
CA ILE A 146 4.00 -10.60 9.52
C ILE A 146 4.52 -11.64 10.49
N TRP A 147 5.85 -11.90 10.51
CA TRP A 147 6.49 -12.80 11.47
C TRP A 147 6.80 -12.14 12.82
N ASN A 148 6.65 -10.82 12.93
CA ASN A 148 6.88 -10.12 14.19
C ASN A 148 5.78 -10.48 15.19
N PRO A 149 6.13 -11.01 16.40
CA PRO A 149 5.17 -11.49 17.39
C PRO A 149 4.29 -10.38 17.98
N ARG A 150 4.60 -9.11 17.68
CA ARG A 150 3.77 -7.96 18.04
C ARG A 150 2.43 -7.97 17.31
N TYR A 151 2.34 -8.62 16.15
CA TYR A 151 1.18 -8.64 15.29
C TYR A 151 0.54 -10.02 15.28
N GLU A 152 -0.78 -10.06 15.48
CA GLU A 152 -1.57 -11.29 15.54
C GLU A 152 -1.95 -11.73 14.11
N ILE A 153 -0.96 -12.27 13.37
CA ILE A 153 -1.18 -12.85 12.05
C ILE A 153 -1.28 -14.37 12.18
N GLU A 154 -2.23 -14.98 11.47
CA GLU A 154 -2.44 -16.43 11.48
C GLU A 154 -1.18 -17.17 11.04
N TYR A 155 -0.84 -18.25 11.76
CA TYR A 155 0.40 -19.00 11.53
C TYR A 155 0.45 -19.62 10.13
N GLU A 156 -0.66 -20.17 9.66
CA GLU A 156 -0.81 -20.77 8.33
C GLU A 156 -0.52 -19.75 7.23
N MET A 157 -0.99 -18.52 7.39
CA MET A 157 -0.71 -17.41 6.46
C MET A 157 0.78 -17.08 6.44
N LYS A 158 1.43 -16.98 7.60
CA LYS A 158 2.88 -16.71 7.69
C LYS A 158 3.70 -17.77 6.97
N LEU A 159 3.33 -19.05 7.16
CA LEU A 159 4.04 -20.18 6.57
C LEU A 159 3.81 -20.25 5.06
N ALA A 160 2.58 -20.04 4.60
CA ALA A 160 2.26 -19.98 3.17
C ALA A 160 3.03 -18.86 2.48
N ALA A 161 3.03 -17.63 3.04
CA ALA A 161 3.74 -16.50 2.48
C ALA A 161 5.26 -16.72 2.42
N LEU A 162 5.84 -17.36 3.44
CA LEU A 162 7.26 -17.71 3.44
C LEU A 162 7.58 -18.73 2.35
N LYS A 163 6.73 -19.74 2.17
CA LYS A 163 6.88 -20.77 1.14
C LYS A 163 6.82 -20.17 -0.26
N GLU A 164 5.80 -19.36 -0.56
CA GLU A 164 5.67 -18.66 -1.85
C GLU A 164 6.89 -17.76 -2.14
N TYR A 165 7.37 -17.04 -1.11
CA TYR A 165 8.59 -16.26 -1.25
C TYR A 165 9.82 -17.11 -1.54
N MET A 166 9.96 -18.31 -0.93
CA MET A 166 11.11 -19.18 -1.17
C MET A 166 11.10 -19.79 -2.59
N GLU A 167 9.94 -19.90 -3.22
CA GLU A 167 9.77 -20.32 -4.62
C GLU A 167 9.96 -19.17 -5.62
N ASP A 168 9.90 -17.90 -5.17
CA ASP A 168 10.07 -16.72 -6.03
C ASP A 168 11.52 -16.62 -6.54
N SER A 169 11.68 -16.63 -7.85
CA SER A 169 13.00 -16.48 -8.51
C SER A 169 13.63 -15.09 -8.28
N LEU A 170 12.84 -14.09 -7.92
CA LEU A 170 13.27 -12.72 -7.65
C LEU A 170 13.50 -12.44 -6.16
N ARG A 171 13.45 -13.48 -5.30
CA ARG A 171 13.74 -13.34 -3.87
C ARG A 171 15.17 -12.88 -3.61
N ASP A 172 15.35 -12.11 -2.55
CA ASP A 172 16.67 -11.72 -2.02
C ASP A 172 16.89 -12.26 -0.59
N PRO A 173 17.42 -13.50 -0.46
CA PRO A 173 17.64 -14.10 0.86
C PRO A 173 18.67 -13.36 1.72
N SER A 174 19.58 -12.59 1.10
CA SER A 174 20.56 -11.78 1.83
C SER A 174 19.88 -10.59 2.49
N LYS A 175 19.05 -9.90 1.75
CA LYS A 175 18.24 -8.77 2.23
C LYS A 175 17.24 -9.23 3.29
N LEU A 176 16.58 -10.38 3.10
CA LEU A 176 15.69 -10.95 4.10
C LEU A 176 16.42 -11.17 5.42
N ARG A 177 17.62 -11.79 5.41
CA ARG A 177 18.43 -12.01 6.62
C ARG A 177 18.81 -10.70 7.32
N ASP A 178 19.22 -9.68 6.56
CA ASP A 178 19.52 -8.35 7.10
C ASP A 178 18.29 -7.74 7.80
N TYR A 179 17.11 -7.83 7.19
CA TYR A 179 15.88 -7.32 7.78
C TYR A 179 15.42 -8.13 9.00
N MET A 180 15.58 -9.46 8.98
CA MET A 180 15.28 -10.30 10.13
C MET A 180 16.08 -9.86 11.36
N THR A 181 17.38 -9.54 11.18
CA THR A 181 18.24 -9.03 12.25
C THR A 181 17.81 -7.65 12.72
N LYS A 182 17.59 -6.71 11.80
CA LYS A 182 17.19 -5.32 12.11
C LYS A 182 15.81 -5.21 12.77
N LEU A 183 14.91 -6.14 12.45
CA LEU A 183 13.55 -6.17 12.97
C LEU A 183 13.35 -7.17 14.11
N HIS A 184 14.42 -7.85 14.53
CA HIS A 184 14.44 -8.80 15.64
C HIS A 184 13.44 -9.97 15.51
N VAL A 185 13.30 -10.52 14.30
CA VAL A 185 12.40 -11.65 13.99
C VAL A 185 13.17 -12.94 13.61
N GLU A 186 14.46 -12.99 13.84
CA GLU A 186 15.31 -14.14 13.48
C GLU A 186 14.85 -15.45 14.15
N LYS A 187 14.46 -15.38 15.42
CA LYS A 187 14.05 -16.57 16.21
C LYS A 187 12.78 -17.17 15.63
N GLU A 188 11.85 -16.31 15.23
CA GLU A 188 10.54 -16.68 14.70
C GLU A 188 10.65 -17.28 13.30
N MET A 189 11.55 -16.80 12.46
CA MET A 189 11.64 -17.19 11.04
C MET A 189 12.66 -18.29 10.76
N LYS A 190 13.81 -18.29 11.45
CA LYS A 190 14.96 -19.14 11.12
C LYS A 190 14.64 -20.63 11.08
N TYR A 191 13.89 -21.13 12.05
CA TYR A 191 13.50 -22.54 12.11
C TYR A 191 12.66 -22.94 10.89
N HIS A 192 11.71 -22.12 10.52
CA HIS A 192 10.80 -22.40 9.39
C HIS A 192 11.52 -22.28 8.04
N MET A 193 12.46 -21.34 7.91
CA MET A 193 13.29 -21.24 6.71
C MET A 193 14.14 -22.52 6.51
N GLN A 194 14.70 -23.08 7.58
CA GLN A 194 15.50 -24.30 7.50
C GLN A 194 14.71 -25.54 7.12
N SER A 195 13.40 -25.60 7.42
CA SER A 195 12.52 -26.71 7.05
C SER A 195 12.02 -26.66 5.61
N LEU A 196 12.23 -25.56 4.91
CA LEU A 196 11.84 -25.36 3.51
C LEU A 196 13.01 -25.59 2.51
N TYR A 197 14.22 -25.87 3.00
CA TYR A 197 15.37 -26.33 2.25
C TYR A 197 15.56 -27.85 2.39
#